data_dcb4b79ca81fb62f348e1049525cdb06
#
_entry.id   dcb4b79ca81fb62f348e1049525cdb06
#
_cell.length_a   1.000
_cell.length_b   1.000
_cell.length_c   1.000
_cell.angle_alpha   90.00
_cell.angle_beta   90.00
_cell.angle_gamma   90.00
#
_symmetry.space_group_name_H-M   'P 1'
#
loop_
_entity.id
_entity.type
_entity.pdbx_description
1 polymer ?
#
loop_
_entity_poly.entity_id
_entity_poly.type
_entity_poly.pdbx_seq_one_letter_code
_entity_poly.pdbx_strand_id
1 'polypeptide(L)'
;MINYKFKTKPYKHQMTALEKSWNRETYAYFMEMGTGKTKVLIDNLAMLYDKGKVDGALIIAPKGVIGTWYNNELPIHLPKHIENVTIMWQSNITKKQQEKLETLFEIETALHILIMNVEAFSTEKGRNFASKFMNCHNVLMAIDESTTIKTPTAKRTKNILDLSTKAKYRRVMTGSPVTKNPLDLYSQCKFLSPWLLDFTSYYAFRNRYAEMKTLHMHGRQIQVVNGFKNLGELSEKLKSFSYRVLKEDCLDLPDKIFIKRQISLTPDQRKLYEQMKKEAMAILKGKQTTTVNALTQLMRLQQITCGHFTADDGSTQPISNNRITELMNVLEETEGKVIIWAHYQYDITAIIKEVSKVYGSDSIVDYYGLTPQEERQPNIKKFQSNPKCRFIVGTPSTGGYGITLTAANTVIYYSNGYDLEKRLQSEDRAHRIGQKKSVTYVDLXXXXPWMKKS
;
A
#
# COMPACT_ATOMS: atom_id res chain seq x y z
N MET A 1 23.15 6.87 -23.51
CA MET A 1 21.93 6.05 -23.68
C MET A 1 22.23 4.59 -23.34
N ILE A 2 21.31 3.96 -22.60
CA ILE A 2 21.41 2.54 -22.25
C ILE A 2 21.11 1.70 -23.50
N ASN A 3 22.06 0.86 -23.88
CA ASN A 3 21.87 -0.16 -24.93
C ASN A 3 21.65 -1.50 -24.24
N TYR A 4 20.38 -1.83 -23.95
CA TYR A 4 20.00 -3.07 -23.28
C TYR A 4 18.71 -3.63 -23.88
N LYS A 5 18.66 -4.95 -24.07
CA LYS A 5 17.51 -5.64 -24.68
C LYS A 5 16.48 -5.99 -23.58
N PHE A 6 15.58 -5.07 -23.32
CA PHE A 6 14.50 -5.27 -22.35
C PHE A 6 13.45 -6.27 -22.85
N LYS A 7 12.89 -7.07 -21.97
CA LYS A 7 11.80 -8.00 -22.31
C LYS A 7 10.51 -7.24 -22.68
N THR A 8 10.23 -6.17 -21.94
CA THR A 8 9.11 -5.26 -22.23
C THR A 8 9.68 -3.85 -22.43
N LYS A 9 9.19 -3.12 -23.41
CA LYS A 9 9.70 -1.78 -23.75
C LYS A 9 9.47 -0.80 -22.58
N PRO A 10 10.50 -0.14 -22.06
CA PRO A 10 10.32 0.90 -21.03
C PRO A 10 9.69 2.16 -21.61
N TYR A 11 8.87 2.83 -20.81
CA TYR A 11 8.41 4.19 -21.09
C TYR A 11 9.57 5.18 -20.92
N LYS A 12 9.45 6.38 -21.49
CA LYS A 12 10.48 7.43 -21.42
C LYS A 12 10.94 7.71 -19.98
N HIS A 13 10.00 7.90 -19.05
CA HIS A 13 10.32 8.17 -17.64
C HIS A 13 11.02 6.98 -16.95
N GLN A 14 10.67 5.74 -17.34
CA GLN A 14 11.33 4.52 -16.82
C GLN A 14 12.76 4.43 -17.34
N MET A 15 12.97 4.76 -18.61
CA MET A 15 14.30 4.82 -19.20
C MET A 15 15.16 5.89 -18.49
N THR A 16 14.61 7.07 -18.24
CA THR A 16 15.29 8.12 -17.51
C THR A 16 15.69 7.66 -16.08
N ALA A 17 14.78 6.93 -15.41
CA ALA A 17 15.06 6.38 -14.09
C ALA A 17 16.25 5.41 -14.14
N LEU A 18 16.28 4.53 -15.13
CA LEU A 18 17.39 3.58 -15.34
C LEU A 18 18.70 4.30 -15.67
N GLU A 19 18.69 5.26 -16.59
CA GLU A 19 19.89 6.03 -16.96
C GLU A 19 20.53 6.71 -15.76
N LYS A 20 19.72 7.21 -14.83
CA LYS A 20 20.20 7.88 -13.62
C LYS A 20 20.72 6.91 -12.55
N SER A 21 20.29 5.65 -12.57
CA SER A 21 20.44 4.75 -11.41
C SER A 21 21.11 3.42 -11.67
N TRP A 22 21.08 2.89 -12.89
CA TRP A 22 21.33 1.45 -13.12
C TRP A 22 22.67 0.94 -12.54
N ASN A 23 23.71 1.76 -12.61
CA ASN A 23 25.05 1.41 -12.13
C ASN A 23 25.40 2.01 -10.77
N ARG A 24 24.50 2.80 -10.17
CA ARG A 24 24.74 3.38 -8.83
C ARG A 24 24.52 2.33 -7.76
N GLU A 25 25.34 2.35 -6.74
CA GLU A 25 25.21 1.44 -5.60
C GLU A 25 23.89 1.66 -4.87
N THR A 26 23.50 2.92 -4.68
CA THR A 26 22.26 3.26 -3.94
C THR A 26 21.42 4.25 -4.75
N TYR A 27 20.08 4.04 -4.76
CA TYR A 27 19.17 4.95 -5.46
C TYR A 27 17.73 4.80 -4.97
N ALA A 28 16.98 5.90 -4.98
CA ALA A 28 15.56 5.95 -4.61
C ALA A 28 14.67 6.21 -5.83
N TYR A 29 13.68 5.35 -6.02
CA TYR A 29 12.64 5.53 -7.03
C TYR A 29 11.38 6.09 -6.36
N PHE A 30 11.30 7.42 -6.26
CA PHE A 30 10.15 8.13 -5.72
C PHE A 30 9.16 8.40 -6.87
N MET A 31 8.67 7.31 -7.42
CA MET A 31 7.79 7.31 -8.59
C MET A 31 6.36 7.01 -8.14
N GLU A 32 5.41 7.84 -8.54
CA GLU A 32 4.01 7.71 -8.14
C GLU A 32 3.45 6.32 -8.48
N MET A 33 2.42 5.90 -7.78
CA MET A 33 1.79 4.59 -8.01
C MET A 33 1.27 4.49 -9.45
N GLY A 34 1.48 3.32 -10.06
CA GLY A 34 1.04 3.08 -11.44
C GLY A 34 2.00 3.57 -12.53
N THR A 35 3.14 4.18 -12.17
CA THR A 35 4.16 4.61 -13.17
C THR A 35 5.15 3.50 -13.54
N GLY A 36 5.04 2.32 -12.91
CA GLY A 36 5.84 1.15 -13.25
C GLY A 36 7.19 1.06 -12.53
N LYS A 37 7.26 1.49 -11.27
CA LYS A 37 8.46 1.34 -10.39
C LYS A 37 9.03 -0.08 -10.40
N THR A 38 8.14 -1.06 -10.29
CA THR A 38 8.47 -2.49 -10.24
C THR A 38 9.26 -2.91 -11.48
N LYS A 39 8.78 -2.50 -12.65
CA LYS A 39 9.48 -2.77 -13.93
C LYS A 39 10.89 -2.14 -13.93
N VAL A 40 11.01 -0.89 -13.47
CA VAL A 40 12.32 -0.21 -13.40
C VAL A 40 13.30 -1.02 -12.54
N LEU A 41 12.83 -1.52 -11.38
CA LEU A 41 13.69 -2.35 -10.52
C LEU A 41 14.07 -3.67 -11.17
N ILE A 42 13.14 -4.35 -11.83
CA ILE A 42 13.41 -5.64 -12.51
C ILE A 42 14.41 -5.42 -13.66
N ASP A 43 14.22 -4.37 -14.46
CA ASP A 43 15.17 -4.02 -15.54
C ASP A 43 16.55 -3.69 -14.96
N ASN A 44 16.63 -2.95 -13.85
CA ASN A 44 17.88 -2.63 -13.18
C ASN A 44 18.58 -3.90 -12.65
N LEU A 45 17.81 -4.80 -12.02
CA LEU A 45 18.34 -6.10 -11.55
C LEU A 45 18.92 -6.91 -12.72
N ALA A 46 18.18 -7.01 -13.81
CA ALA A 46 18.61 -7.73 -15.02
C ALA A 46 19.93 -7.16 -15.59
N MET A 47 20.01 -5.82 -15.66
CA MET A 47 21.23 -5.14 -16.13
C MET A 47 22.43 -5.41 -15.21
N LEU A 48 22.23 -5.40 -13.90
CA LEU A 48 23.31 -5.66 -12.93
C LEU A 48 23.76 -7.13 -13.00
N TYR A 49 22.82 -8.05 -13.16
CA TYR A 49 23.12 -9.48 -13.31
C TYR A 49 23.93 -9.74 -14.58
N ASP A 50 23.49 -9.24 -15.74
CA ASP A 50 24.18 -9.42 -17.02
C ASP A 50 25.60 -8.80 -17.02
N LYS A 51 25.86 -7.85 -16.12
CA LYS A 51 27.19 -7.26 -15.93
C LYS A 51 28.01 -7.99 -14.84
N GLY A 52 27.51 -9.11 -14.32
CA GLY A 52 28.19 -9.89 -13.27
C GLY A 52 28.34 -9.14 -11.94
N LYS A 53 27.51 -8.15 -11.69
CA LYS A 53 27.60 -7.32 -10.47
C LYS A 53 26.79 -7.87 -9.29
N VAL A 54 25.75 -8.63 -9.60
CA VAL A 54 24.90 -9.32 -8.62
C VAL A 54 24.55 -10.71 -9.15
N ASP A 55 24.38 -11.65 -8.24
CA ASP A 55 23.85 -12.99 -8.53
C ASP A 55 22.62 -13.29 -7.68
N GLY A 56 22.26 -12.35 -6.78
CA GLY A 56 21.08 -12.44 -5.93
C GLY A 56 20.27 -11.16 -5.86
N ALA A 57 19.01 -11.30 -5.50
CA ALA A 57 18.13 -10.17 -5.20
C ALA A 57 17.28 -10.49 -3.96
N LEU A 58 17.26 -9.57 -2.98
CA LEU A 58 16.35 -9.64 -1.85
C LEU A 58 15.31 -8.53 -2.01
N ILE A 59 14.08 -8.91 -2.36
CA ILE A 59 12.96 -7.99 -2.56
C ILE A 59 12.08 -8.01 -1.30
N ILE A 60 12.00 -6.89 -0.61
CA ILE A 60 11.19 -6.71 0.58
C ILE A 60 9.95 -5.90 0.20
N ALA A 61 8.75 -6.45 0.45
CA ALA A 61 7.50 -5.82 0.03
C ALA A 61 6.41 -6.04 1.09
N PRO A 62 5.32 -5.24 1.07
CA PRO A 62 4.16 -5.54 1.91
C PRO A 62 3.58 -6.93 1.58
N LYS A 63 3.04 -7.61 2.59
CA LYS A 63 2.50 -8.99 2.46
C LYS A 63 1.52 -9.14 1.29
N GLY A 64 0.69 -8.12 1.03
CA GLY A 64 -0.27 -8.16 -0.08
C GLY A 64 0.33 -8.06 -1.48
N VAL A 65 1.61 -7.71 -1.60
CA VAL A 65 2.28 -7.46 -2.88
C VAL A 65 3.21 -8.61 -3.30
N ILE A 66 3.72 -9.39 -2.34
CA ILE A 66 4.73 -10.43 -2.62
C ILE A 66 4.26 -11.43 -3.69
N GLY A 67 2.96 -11.79 -3.67
CA GLY A 67 2.37 -12.67 -4.69
C GLY A 67 2.35 -12.03 -6.09
N THR A 68 2.14 -10.73 -6.18
CA THR A 68 2.16 -9.99 -7.44
C THR A 68 3.58 -9.97 -8.04
N TRP A 69 4.59 -9.76 -7.20
CA TRP A 69 6.00 -9.84 -7.60
C TRP A 69 6.31 -11.21 -8.20
N TYR A 70 5.92 -12.28 -7.50
CA TYR A 70 6.23 -13.67 -7.86
C TYR A 70 5.47 -14.13 -9.10
N ASN A 71 4.15 -13.91 -9.15
CA ASN A 71 3.27 -14.48 -10.18
C ASN A 71 3.16 -13.62 -11.44
N ASN A 72 3.36 -12.30 -11.33
CA ASN A 72 3.09 -11.38 -12.43
C ASN A 72 4.32 -10.58 -12.87
N GLU A 73 4.89 -9.77 -11.97
CA GLU A 73 5.87 -8.76 -12.38
C GLU A 73 7.19 -9.38 -12.89
N LEU A 74 7.77 -10.31 -12.13
CA LEU A 74 8.99 -11.00 -12.55
C LEU A 74 8.78 -11.80 -13.85
N PRO A 75 7.73 -12.65 -13.96
CA PRO A 75 7.48 -13.36 -15.22
C PRO A 75 7.22 -12.45 -16.42
N ILE A 76 6.66 -11.27 -16.22
CA ILE A 76 6.36 -10.33 -17.30
C ILE A 76 7.64 -9.60 -17.76
N HIS A 77 8.46 -9.12 -16.82
CA HIS A 77 9.52 -8.16 -17.11
C HIS A 77 10.93 -8.72 -17.13
N LEU A 78 11.23 -9.79 -16.36
CA LEU A 78 12.58 -10.36 -16.33
C LEU A 78 12.94 -10.99 -17.68
N PRO A 79 14.07 -10.64 -18.32
CA PRO A 79 14.44 -11.19 -19.63
C PRO A 79 14.55 -12.72 -19.64
N LYS A 80 14.10 -13.34 -20.72
CA LYS A 80 14.04 -14.80 -20.85
C LYS A 80 15.42 -15.50 -20.83
N HIS A 81 16.48 -14.77 -21.19
CA HIS A 81 17.84 -15.33 -21.18
C HIS A 81 18.41 -15.46 -19.76
N ILE A 82 17.79 -14.81 -18.78
CA ILE A 82 18.21 -14.87 -17.38
C ILE A 82 17.51 -16.05 -16.71
N GLU A 83 18.24 -17.14 -16.53
CA GLU A 83 17.78 -18.26 -15.70
C GLU A 83 17.70 -17.80 -14.26
N ASN A 84 16.63 -18.18 -13.56
CA ASN A 84 16.44 -17.70 -12.19
C ASN A 84 15.76 -18.72 -11.27
N VAL A 85 16.16 -18.68 -10.01
CA VAL A 85 15.54 -19.41 -8.91
C VAL A 85 14.83 -18.37 -8.06
N THR A 86 13.49 -18.29 -8.19
CA THR A 86 12.68 -17.28 -7.47
C THR A 86 11.85 -17.97 -6.40
N ILE A 87 12.01 -17.52 -5.16
CA ILE A 87 11.28 -18.09 -4.01
C ILE A 87 10.65 -16.98 -3.16
N MET A 88 9.40 -17.26 -2.76
CA MET A 88 8.64 -16.40 -1.85
C MET A 88 8.69 -17.01 -0.45
N TRP A 89 9.28 -16.29 0.48
CA TRP A 89 9.44 -16.73 1.87
C TRP A 89 8.11 -16.81 2.60
N GLN A 90 7.95 -17.86 3.42
CA GLN A 90 6.80 -18.06 4.28
C GLN A 90 7.25 -18.50 5.68
N SER A 91 6.55 -18.06 6.72
CA SER A 91 6.92 -18.36 8.12
C SER A 91 6.63 -19.81 8.49
N ASN A 92 5.52 -20.34 8.03
CA ASN A 92 5.08 -21.72 8.28
C ASN A 92 5.15 -22.47 6.96
N ILE A 93 6.04 -23.43 6.90
CA ILE A 93 6.35 -24.16 5.66
C ILE A 93 6.30 -25.66 5.88
N THR A 94 5.83 -26.37 4.88
CA THR A 94 5.91 -27.83 4.81
C THR A 94 7.35 -28.25 4.52
N LYS A 95 7.64 -29.55 4.73
CA LYS A 95 8.96 -30.12 4.41
C LYS A 95 9.34 -29.86 2.93
N LYS A 96 8.41 -30.04 2.02
CA LYS A 96 8.59 -29.79 0.57
C LYS A 96 8.95 -28.31 0.28
N GLN A 97 8.29 -27.38 1.00
CA GLN A 97 8.60 -25.96 0.86
C GLN A 97 9.98 -25.61 1.45
N GLN A 98 10.41 -26.33 2.49
CA GLN A 98 11.74 -26.19 3.06
C GLN A 98 12.81 -26.63 2.04
N GLU A 99 12.62 -27.77 1.42
CA GLU A 99 13.50 -28.27 0.36
C GLU A 99 13.63 -27.24 -0.77
N LYS A 100 12.50 -26.66 -1.20
CA LYS A 100 12.48 -25.61 -2.20
C LYS A 100 13.27 -24.36 -1.76
N LEU A 101 13.17 -23.97 -0.46
CA LEU A 101 13.95 -22.83 0.05
C LEU A 101 15.46 -23.08 -0.02
N GLU A 102 15.89 -24.32 0.16
CA GLU A 102 17.33 -24.67 0.13
C GLU A 102 17.93 -24.50 -1.27
N THR A 103 17.13 -24.59 -2.36
CA THR A 103 17.65 -24.33 -3.73
C THR A 103 18.19 -22.92 -3.91
N LEU A 104 17.80 -21.97 -3.04
CA LEU A 104 18.38 -20.63 -3.03
C LEU A 104 19.88 -20.62 -2.66
N PHE A 105 20.38 -21.70 -2.09
CA PHE A 105 21.76 -21.79 -1.60
C PHE A 105 22.61 -22.76 -2.45
N GLU A 106 22.02 -23.34 -3.49
CA GLU A 106 22.75 -24.20 -4.43
C GLU A 106 23.61 -23.34 -5.33
N ILE A 107 24.78 -23.84 -5.68
CA ILE A 107 25.74 -23.14 -6.57
C ILE A 107 25.33 -23.41 -8.02
N GLU A 108 24.55 -22.47 -8.56
CA GLU A 108 24.10 -22.49 -9.95
C GLU A 108 24.41 -21.14 -10.62
N THR A 109 24.57 -21.16 -11.92
CA THR A 109 24.79 -19.95 -12.72
C THR A 109 23.47 -19.23 -13.00
N ALA A 110 22.60 -19.16 -12.00
CA ALA A 110 21.26 -18.54 -12.10
C ALA A 110 21.16 -17.31 -11.20
N LEU A 111 20.21 -16.44 -11.50
CA LEU A 111 19.88 -15.32 -10.64
C LEU A 111 18.96 -15.82 -9.51
N HIS A 112 19.39 -15.69 -8.27
CA HIS A 112 18.63 -16.13 -7.10
C HIS A 112 17.80 -14.97 -6.55
N ILE A 113 16.47 -15.11 -6.53
CA ILE A 113 15.54 -14.04 -6.08
C ILE A 113 14.77 -14.52 -4.86
N LEU A 114 15.00 -13.86 -3.73
CA LEU A 114 14.26 -14.09 -2.50
C LEU A 114 13.28 -12.92 -2.29
N ILE A 115 11.98 -13.24 -2.22
CA ILE A 115 10.92 -12.25 -1.96
C ILE A 115 10.40 -12.46 -0.54
N MET A 116 10.47 -11.42 0.30
CA MET A 116 10.05 -11.48 1.71
C MET A 116 9.08 -10.35 2.05
N ASN A 117 8.11 -10.67 2.90
CA ASN A 117 7.26 -9.62 3.45
C ASN A 117 8.00 -8.86 4.56
N VAL A 118 7.73 -7.56 4.66
CA VAL A 118 8.42 -6.67 5.61
C VAL A 118 8.24 -7.12 7.08
N GLU A 119 7.10 -7.73 7.40
CA GLU A 119 6.80 -8.23 8.75
C GLU A 119 7.73 -9.38 9.17
N ALA A 120 8.25 -10.16 8.23
CA ALA A 120 9.18 -11.26 8.49
C ALA A 120 10.42 -10.78 9.27
N PHE A 121 10.83 -9.53 9.03
CA PHE A 121 12.00 -8.94 9.69
C PHE A 121 11.74 -8.55 11.16
N SER A 122 10.51 -8.69 11.66
CA SER A 122 10.22 -8.59 13.10
C SER A 122 10.54 -9.88 13.84
N THR A 123 10.76 -11.00 13.12
CA THR A 123 11.04 -12.32 13.67
C THR A 123 12.52 -12.69 13.48
N GLU A 124 13.07 -13.49 14.41
CA GLU A 124 14.44 -14.01 14.29
C GLU A 124 14.56 -14.96 13.09
N LYS A 125 13.55 -15.82 12.88
CA LYS A 125 13.54 -16.78 11.77
C LYS A 125 13.69 -16.08 10.43
N GLY A 126 12.88 -15.03 10.20
CA GLY A 126 12.93 -14.27 8.94
C GLY A 126 14.25 -13.50 8.79
N ARG A 127 14.72 -12.84 9.86
CA ARG A 127 16.00 -12.10 9.85
C ARG A 127 17.17 -13.05 9.55
N ASN A 128 17.23 -14.20 10.23
CA ASN A 128 18.34 -15.15 10.08
C ASN A 128 18.35 -15.78 8.68
N PHE A 129 17.17 -16.09 8.13
CA PHE A 129 17.05 -16.61 6.76
C PHE A 129 17.55 -15.58 5.74
N ALA A 130 17.12 -14.34 5.86
CA ALA A 130 17.58 -13.24 5.00
C ALA A 130 19.11 -13.05 5.13
N SER A 131 19.64 -13.12 6.37
CA SER A 131 21.09 -12.99 6.60
C SER A 131 21.89 -14.14 5.95
N LYS A 132 21.37 -15.37 6.02
CA LYS A 132 22.00 -16.53 5.31
C LYS A 132 22.06 -16.25 3.83
N PHE A 133 20.94 -15.83 3.22
CA PHE A 133 20.86 -15.49 1.80
C PHE A 133 21.87 -14.39 1.41
N MET A 134 21.92 -13.30 2.20
CA MET A 134 22.82 -12.17 1.96
C MET A 134 24.31 -12.56 2.07
N ASN A 135 24.63 -13.60 2.84
CA ASN A 135 26.02 -14.08 2.98
C ASN A 135 26.46 -15.00 1.81
N CYS A 136 25.48 -15.60 1.11
CA CYS A 136 25.76 -16.53 0.01
C CYS A 136 25.83 -15.86 -1.37
N HIS A 137 25.26 -14.67 -1.51
CA HIS A 137 25.09 -14.01 -2.80
C HIS A 137 25.54 -12.55 -2.78
N ASN A 138 25.94 -12.04 -3.96
CA ASN A 138 26.12 -10.60 -4.20
C ASN A 138 24.75 -9.98 -4.49
N VAL A 139 24.11 -9.40 -3.48
CA VAL A 139 22.68 -9.11 -3.51
C VAL A 139 22.39 -7.65 -3.90
N LEU A 140 21.42 -7.47 -4.82
CA LEU A 140 20.63 -6.24 -4.90
C LEU A 140 19.53 -6.32 -3.86
N MET A 141 19.56 -5.45 -2.85
CA MET A 141 18.53 -5.39 -1.80
C MET A 141 17.57 -4.25 -2.11
N ALA A 142 16.27 -4.55 -2.20
CA ALA A 142 15.26 -3.55 -2.57
C ALA A 142 14.05 -3.60 -1.64
N ILE A 143 13.50 -2.41 -1.35
CA ILE A 143 12.26 -2.29 -0.56
C ILE A 143 11.18 -1.66 -1.43
N ASP A 144 10.12 -2.41 -1.66
CA ASP A 144 8.90 -1.90 -2.28
C ASP A 144 7.99 -1.32 -1.18
N GLU A 145 7.43 -0.17 -1.43
CA GLU A 145 6.70 0.66 -0.46
C GLU A 145 7.56 0.93 0.79
N SER A 146 8.67 1.64 0.58
CA SER A 146 9.69 1.90 1.61
C SER A 146 9.16 2.68 2.83
N THR A 147 7.99 3.28 2.75
CA THR A 147 7.30 3.87 3.92
C THR A 147 7.03 2.84 5.02
N THR A 148 7.05 1.55 4.71
CA THR A 148 6.90 0.46 5.70
C THR A 148 8.04 0.43 6.72
N ILE A 149 9.19 1.05 6.42
CA ILE A 149 10.33 1.16 7.34
C ILE A 149 10.54 2.60 7.86
N LYS A 150 9.57 3.51 7.74
CA LYS A 150 9.72 4.91 8.15
C LYS A 150 9.97 5.12 9.65
N THR A 151 9.56 4.16 10.50
CA THR A 151 9.70 4.25 11.96
C THR A 151 11.04 3.68 12.39
N PRO A 152 12.03 4.52 12.80
CA PRO A 152 13.40 4.05 13.07
C PRO A 152 13.51 3.13 14.28
N THR A 153 12.58 3.19 15.23
CA THR A 153 12.59 2.38 16.45
C THR A 153 11.98 0.98 16.27
N ALA A 154 11.23 0.77 15.19
CA ALA A 154 10.56 -0.52 14.94
C ALA A 154 11.59 -1.64 14.73
N LYS A 155 11.35 -2.82 15.31
CA LYS A 155 12.24 -3.99 15.23
C LYS A 155 12.55 -4.37 13.79
N ARG A 156 11.51 -4.43 12.93
CA ARG A 156 11.70 -4.73 11.50
C ARG A 156 12.62 -3.72 10.81
N THR A 157 12.46 -2.42 11.11
CA THR A 157 13.29 -1.36 10.53
C THR A 157 14.76 -1.55 10.92
N LYS A 158 15.02 -1.75 12.23
CA LYS A 158 16.40 -1.97 12.73
C LYS A 158 17.04 -3.18 12.04
N ASN A 159 16.32 -4.30 11.94
CA ASN A 159 16.84 -5.52 11.33
C ASN A 159 17.10 -5.35 9.82
N ILE A 160 16.24 -4.64 9.11
CA ILE A 160 16.41 -4.35 7.67
C ILE A 160 17.62 -3.42 7.47
N LEU A 161 17.76 -2.38 8.31
CA LEU A 161 18.90 -1.46 8.23
C LEU A 161 20.23 -2.17 8.50
N ASP A 162 20.26 -3.07 9.48
CA ASP A 162 21.43 -3.90 9.79
C ASP A 162 21.82 -4.77 8.59
N LEU A 163 20.85 -5.48 8.01
CA LEU A 163 21.08 -6.34 6.85
C LEU A 163 21.50 -5.53 5.60
N SER A 164 21.01 -4.31 5.43
CA SER A 164 21.32 -3.49 4.27
C SER A 164 22.80 -3.20 4.12
N THR A 165 23.56 -3.22 5.23
CA THR A 165 25.01 -3.00 5.21
C THR A 165 25.77 -4.07 4.44
N LYS A 166 25.17 -5.28 4.26
CA LYS A 166 25.75 -6.39 3.51
C LYS A 166 25.53 -6.28 2.00
N ALA A 167 24.59 -5.45 1.57
CA ALA A 167 24.26 -5.29 0.15
C ALA A 167 25.00 -4.10 -0.45
N LYS A 168 25.73 -4.33 -1.53
CA LYS A 168 26.37 -3.26 -2.29
C LYS A 168 25.31 -2.42 -3.03
N TYR A 169 24.33 -3.08 -3.67
CA TYR A 169 23.28 -2.41 -4.45
C TYR A 169 21.99 -2.34 -3.64
N ARG A 170 21.50 -1.12 -3.40
CA ARG A 170 20.29 -0.90 -2.58
C ARG A 170 19.32 0.03 -3.29
N ARG A 171 18.00 -0.33 -3.23
CA ARG A 171 16.93 0.47 -3.86
C ARG A 171 15.75 0.61 -2.90
N VAL A 172 15.21 1.81 -2.80
CA VAL A 172 13.91 2.04 -2.18
C VAL A 172 12.92 2.51 -3.25
N MET A 173 11.68 2.06 -3.13
CA MET A 173 10.61 2.42 -4.05
C MET A 173 9.39 2.83 -3.26
N THR A 174 8.80 3.97 -3.60
CA THR A 174 7.50 4.39 -3.09
C THR A 174 6.96 5.56 -3.92
N GLY A 175 5.64 5.65 -4.03
CA GLY A 175 4.98 6.80 -4.65
C GLY A 175 4.91 8.00 -3.72
N SER A 176 4.95 7.77 -2.41
CA SER A 176 4.78 8.81 -1.39
C SER A 176 5.83 8.63 -0.28
N PRO A 177 7.06 9.10 -0.50
CA PRO A 177 8.14 8.92 0.49
C PRO A 177 7.88 9.63 1.82
N VAL A 178 7.04 10.63 1.81
CA VAL A 178 6.57 11.36 3.00
C VAL A 178 5.08 11.11 3.16
N THR A 179 4.68 10.40 4.22
CA THR A 179 3.27 10.07 4.46
C THR A 179 2.63 10.91 5.56
N LYS A 180 3.38 11.24 6.60
CA LYS A 180 2.91 12.06 7.71
C LYS A 180 3.74 13.35 7.82
N ASN A 181 5.04 13.20 7.73
CA ASN A 181 5.94 14.33 7.90
C ASN A 181 7.33 14.01 7.29
N PRO A 182 8.17 15.01 7.06
CA PRO A 182 9.50 14.81 6.44
C PRO A 182 10.44 13.87 7.20
N LEU A 183 10.18 13.61 8.48
CA LEU A 183 11.01 12.69 9.27
C LEU A 183 10.84 11.22 8.83
N ASP A 184 9.79 10.92 8.08
CA ASP A 184 9.56 9.60 7.45
C ASP A 184 10.72 9.21 6.52
N LEU A 185 11.48 10.17 6.02
CA LEU A 185 12.60 9.96 5.09
C LEU A 185 13.84 9.36 5.75
N TYR A 186 14.04 9.59 7.05
CA TYR A 186 15.29 9.22 7.73
C TYR A 186 15.67 7.74 7.51
N SER A 187 14.78 6.83 7.88
CA SER A 187 15.08 5.39 7.79
C SER A 187 15.18 4.91 6.34
N GLN A 188 14.38 5.49 5.45
CA GLN A 188 14.40 5.16 4.02
C GLN A 188 15.76 5.53 3.40
N CYS A 189 16.27 6.72 3.70
CA CYS A 189 17.58 7.18 3.21
C CYS A 189 18.71 6.41 3.90
N LYS A 190 18.59 6.14 5.20
CA LYS A 190 19.60 5.36 5.95
C LYS A 190 19.74 3.93 5.41
N PHE A 191 18.64 3.33 4.92
CA PHE A 191 18.69 2.03 4.24
C PHE A 191 19.59 2.09 2.99
N LEU A 192 19.51 3.17 2.23
CA LEU A 192 20.35 3.36 1.04
C LEU A 192 21.82 3.56 1.45
N SER A 193 22.05 4.54 2.32
CA SER A 193 23.37 4.76 2.93
C SER A 193 23.22 5.68 4.15
N PRO A 194 23.91 5.40 5.25
CA PRO A 194 23.86 6.26 6.43
C PRO A 194 24.41 7.68 6.19
N TRP A 195 25.15 7.87 5.11
CA TRP A 195 25.83 9.14 4.79
C TRP A 195 25.03 10.06 3.87
N LEU A 196 23.94 9.59 3.24
CA LEU A 196 23.20 10.37 2.22
C LEU A 196 22.56 11.66 2.76
N LEU A 197 22.17 11.66 4.02
CA LEU A 197 21.55 12.84 4.64
C LEU A 197 22.50 13.60 5.57
N ASP A 198 23.74 13.13 5.72
CA ASP A 198 24.77 13.70 6.61
C ASP A 198 24.38 13.67 8.10
N PHE A 199 23.52 12.70 8.50
CA PHE A 199 23.09 12.55 9.89
C PHE A 199 23.25 11.10 10.35
N THR A 200 24.09 10.89 11.34
CA THR A 200 24.35 9.57 11.91
C THR A 200 23.20 9.11 12.83
N SER A 201 22.46 10.06 13.43
CA SER A 201 21.35 9.74 14.33
C SER A 201 20.02 10.37 13.89
N TYR A 202 18.95 9.67 14.21
CA TYR A 202 17.57 10.16 13.99
C TYR A 202 17.32 11.47 14.74
N TYR A 203 17.86 11.60 15.95
CA TYR A 203 17.64 12.79 16.78
C TYR A 203 18.31 14.03 16.16
N ALA A 204 19.53 13.89 15.62
CA ALA A 204 20.21 14.98 14.91
C ALA A 204 19.40 15.40 13.67
N PHE A 205 18.96 14.44 12.88
CA PHE A 205 18.09 14.67 11.70
C PHE A 205 16.80 15.37 12.11
N ARG A 206 16.12 14.87 13.14
CA ARG A 206 14.87 15.47 13.65
C ARG A 206 15.11 16.93 14.09
N ASN A 207 16.16 17.21 14.85
CA ASN A 207 16.45 18.57 15.34
C ASN A 207 16.79 19.54 14.19
N ARG A 208 17.36 19.04 13.09
CA ARG A 208 17.65 19.86 11.90
C ARG A 208 16.36 20.22 11.15
N TYR A 209 15.42 19.29 11.01
CA TYR A 209 14.28 19.45 10.12
C TYR A 209 12.93 19.62 10.82
N ALA A 210 12.86 19.48 12.15
CA ALA A 210 11.64 19.69 12.92
C ALA A 210 11.81 20.83 13.93
N GLU A 211 10.74 21.57 14.13
CA GLU A 211 10.60 22.55 15.22
C GLU A 211 9.98 21.81 16.40
N MET A 212 10.68 21.82 17.53
CA MET A 212 10.26 21.09 18.72
C MET A 212 9.63 22.04 19.73
N LYS A 213 8.50 21.60 20.34
CA LYS A 213 7.85 22.33 21.42
C LYS A 213 7.76 21.42 22.66
N THR A 214 8.10 22.00 23.81
CA THR A 214 7.97 21.29 25.08
C THR A 214 6.54 21.46 25.61
N LEU A 215 5.87 20.36 25.87
CA LEU A 215 4.57 20.37 26.56
C LEU A 215 4.75 19.78 27.96
N HIS A 216 4.10 20.40 28.93
CA HIS A 216 4.06 19.91 30.31
C HIS A 216 2.73 19.16 30.51
N MET A 217 2.81 17.83 30.65
CA MET A 217 1.63 16.98 30.83
C MET A 217 1.87 16.03 32.00
N HIS A 218 0.97 16.05 32.97
CA HIS A 218 1.03 15.17 34.15
C HIS A 218 2.38 15.19 34.86
N GLY A 219 2.96 16.40 35.03
CA GLY A 219 4.24 16.57 35.71
C GLY A 219 5.47 16.17 34.91
N ARG A 220 5.33 15.75 33.65
CA ARG A 220 6.43 15.37 32.76
C ARG A 220 6.56 16.35 31.62
N GLN A 221 7.80 16.57 31.19
CA GLN A 221 8.11 17.34 29.98
C GLN A 221 8.16 16.40 28.80
N ILE A 222 7.36 16.68 27.78
CA ILE A 222 7.30 15.88 26.54
C ILE A 222 7.65 16.80 25.36
N GLN A 223 8.60 16.37 24.54
CA GLN A 223 8.96 17.07 23.31
C GLN A 223 8.06 16.60 22.16
N VAL A 224 7.33 17.51 21.56
CA VAL A 224 6.45 17.24 20.41
C VAL A 224 6.91 18.06 19.20
N VAL A 225 6.68 17.53 18.00
CA VAL A 225 6.93 18.24 16.75
C VAL A 225 5.82 19.29 16.57
N ASN A 226 6.20 20.54 16.43
CA ASN A 226 5.27 21.67 16.25
C ASN A 226 5.27 22.16 14.79
N GLY A 227 6.35 21.90 14.04
CA GLY A 227 6.48 22.35 12.67
C GLY A 227 7.73 21.76 12.02
N PHE A 228 8.02 22.20 10.80
CA PHE A 228 9.17 21.73 10.03
C PHE A 228 9.92 22.92 9.43
N LYS A 229 11.24 22.76 9.31
CA LYS A 229 12.15 23.79 8.81
C LYS A 229 13.20 23.20 7.88
N ASN A 230 13.93 24.04 7.16
CA ASN A 230 15.04 23.63 6.26
C ASN A 230 14.61 22.62 5.17
N LEU A 231 13.34 22.64 4.76
CA LEU A 231 12.80 21.65 3.80
C LEU A 231 13.42 21.79 2.40
N GLY A 232 13.84 23.01 2.02
CA GLY A 232 14.58 23.25 0.77
C GLY A 232 15.90 22.48 0.74
N GLU A 233 16.67 22.56 1.82
CA GLU A 233 17.93 21.80 1.98
C GLU A 233 17.70 20.30 1.83
N LEU A 234 16.67 19.77 2.53
CA LEU A 234 16.32 18.35 2.47
C LEU A 234 15.95 17.94 1.04
N SER A 235 15.16 18.76 0.36
CA SER A 235 14.74 18.51 -1.02
C SER A 235 15.95 18.42 -1.97
N GLU A 236 16.90 19.35 -1.84
CA GLU A 236 18.11 19.32 -2.69
C GLU A 236 18.98 18.08 -2.43
N LYS A 237 19.14 17.70 -1.16
CA LYS A 237 19.86 16.44 -0.82
C LYS A 237 19.21 15.23 -1.52
N LEU A 238 17.89 15.12 -1.45
CA LEU A 238 17.15 14.00 -2.06
C LEU A 238 17.36 13.92 -3.58
N LYS A 239 17.42 15.04 -4.29
CA LYS A 239 17.61 15.09 -5.75
C LYS A 239 18.88 14.36 -6.21
N SER A 240 19.94 14.36 -5.40
CA SER A 240 21.23 13.77 -5.76
C SER A 240 21.20 12.24 -5.92
N PHE A 241 20.29 11.57 -5.21
CA PHE A 241 20.20 10.08 -5.19
C PHE A 241 18.78 9.56 -5.40
N SER A 242 17.89 10.39 -5.92
CA SER A 242 16.51 9.95 -6.18
C SER A 242 16.00 10.46 -7.53
N TYR A 243 14.93 9.81 -7.99
CA TYR A 243 14.17 10.25 -9.16
C TYR A 243 12.69 10.31 -8.80
N ARG A 244 12.15 11.52 -8.87
CA ARG A 244 10.74 11.80 -8.62
C ARG A 244 9.97 11.78 -9.94
N VAL A 245 8.85 11.07 -9.96
CA VAL A 245 7.96 11.01 -11.15
C VAL A 245 6.52 11.11 -10.66
N LEU A 246 5.78 12.04 -11.22
CA LEU A 246 4.32 12.14 -11.03
C LEU A 246 3.63 11.56 -12.27
N LYS A 247 2.44 11.02 -12.08
CA LYS A 247 1.63 10.47 -13.18
C LYS A 247 1.33 11.51 -14.23
N GLU A 248 0.94 12.69 -13.77
CA GLU A 248 0.57 13.81 -14.64
C GLU A 248 1.71 14.27 -15.57
N ASP A 249 2.97 14.03 -15.15
CA ASP A 249 4.14 14.42 -15.93
C ASP A 249 4.54 13.38 -17.00
N CYS A 250 4.06 12.14 -16.88
CA CYS A 250 4.65 11.04 -17.64
C CYS A 250 3.66 10.06 -18.27
N LEU A 251 2.39 10.12 -17.91
CA LEU A 251 1.37 9.20 -18.42
C LEU A 251 0.16 9.99 -18.95
N ASP A 252 -0.24 9.65 -20.16
CA ASP A 252 -1.48 10.15 -20.75
C ASP A 252 -2.63 9.24 -20.28
N LEU A 253 -3.11 9.49 -19.07
CA LEU A 253 -4.21 8.74 -18.49
C LEU A 253 -5.51 9.54 -18.59
N PRO A 254 -6.65 8.86 -18.83
CA PRO A 254 -7.95 9.54 -18.82
C PRO A 254 -8.24 10.20 -17.47
N ASP A 255 -9.13 11.18 -17.48
CA ASP A 255 -9.47 11.96 -16.29
C ASP A 255 -10.05 11.12 -15.14
N LYS A 256 -9.82 11.59 -13.92
CA LYS A 256 -10.53 11.15 -12.71
C LYS A 256 -11.73 12.06 -12.48
N ILE A 257 -12.91 11.47 -12.36
CA ILE A 257 -14.17 12.18 -12.09
C ILE A 257 -14.61 11.82 -10.67
N PHE A 258 -14.90 12.82 -9.84
CA PHE A 258 -15.30 12.59 -8.44
C PHE A 258 -16.75 13.03 -8.23
N ILE A 259 -17.59 12.11 -7.76
CA ILE A 259 -19.02 12.31 -7.50
C ILE A 259 -19.30 11.99 -6.02
N LYS A 260 -20.08 12.83 -5.38
CA LYS A 260 -20.56 12.58 -4.02
C LYS A 260 -22.06 12.29 -4.04
N ARG A 261 -22.46 11.12 -3.54
CA ARG A 261 -23.86 10.73 -3.35
C ARG A 261 -24.21 10.87 -1.88
N GLN A 262 -25.12 11.79 -1.60
CA GLN A 262 -25.54 12.05 -0.23
C GLN A 262 -26.65 11.10 0.20
N ILE A 263 -26.45 10.46 1.34
CA ILE A 263 -27.40 9.50 1.92
C ILE A 263 -27.98 10.08 3.19
N SER A 264 -29.30 10.09 3.29
CA SER A 264 -30.00 10.52 4.50
C SER A 264 -30.03 9.36 5.51
N LEU A 265 -29.73 9.67 6.75
CA LEU A 265 -29.89 8.71 7.85
C LEU A 265 -31.37 8.37 8.06
N THR A 266 -31.67 7.14 8.33
CA THR A 266 -33.03 6.71 8.76
C THR A 266 -33.31 7.31 10.15
N PRO A 267 -34.59 7.35 10.59
CA PRO A 267 -34.91 7.82 11.94
C PRO A 267 -34.16 7.05 13.04
N ASP A 268 -34.03 5.73 12.89
CA ASP A 268 -33.31 4.87 13.84
C ASP A 268 -31.81 5.19 13.87
N GLN A 269 -31.19 5.30 12.70
CA GLN A 269 -29.79 5.69 12.61
C GLN A 269 -29.56 7.08 13.27
N ARG A 270 -30.44 8.03 12.98
CA ARG A 270 -30.35 9.40 13.52
C ARG A 270 -30.41 9.39 15.03
N LYS A 271 -31.38 8.67 15.60
CA LYS A 271 -31.56 8.54 17.05
C LYS A 271 -30.28 7.96 17.71
N LEU A 272 -29.79 6.82 17.19
CA LEU A 272 -28.57 6.19 17.70
C LEU A 272 -27.35 7.07 17.53
N TYR A 273 -27.22 7.73 16.39
CA TYR A 273 -26.11 8.63 16.09
C TYR A 273 -26.06 9.80 17.07
N GLU A 274 -27.17 10.46 17.31
CA GLU A 274 -27.24 11.62 18.24
C GLU A 274 -27.00 11.18 19.68
N GLN A 275 -27.49 10.01 20.08
CA GLN A 275 -27.22 9.43 21.40
C GLN A 275 -25.69 9.16 21.57
N MET A 276 -25.09 8.44 20.66
CA MET A 276 -23.65 8.13 20.68
C MET A 276 -22.80 9.40 20.64
N LYS A 277 -23.21 10.39 19.84
CA LYS A 277 -22.53 11.68 19.75
C LYS A 277 -22.56 12.45 21.09
N LYS A 278 -23.70 12.44 21.78
CA LYS A 278 -23.82 13.05 23.12
C LYS A 278 -22.90 12.37 24.14
N GLU A 279 -22.84 11.04 24.12
CA GLU A 279 -21.95 10.26 24.99
C GLU A 279 -20.49 10.59 24.69
N ALA A 280 -20.11 10.59 23.41
CA ALA A 280 -18.74 10.93 22.96
C ALA A 280 -18.36 12.36 23.41
N MET A 281 -19.27 13.32 23.28
CA MET A 281 -19.04 14.71 23.72
C MET A 281 -18.92 14.82 25.25
N ALA A 282 -19.72 14.06 26.01
CA ALA A 282 -19.62 14.01 27.47
C ALA A 282 -18.27 13.47 27.93
N ILE A 283 -17.79 12.39 27.29
CA ILE A 283 -16.47 11.80 27.55
C ILE A 283 -15.36 12.83 27.27
N LEU A 284 -15.45 13.55 26.16
CA LEU A 284 -14.45 14.57 25.79
C LEU A 284 -14.43 15.76 26.77
N LYS A 285 -15.59 16.19 27.27
CA LYS A 285 -15.70 17.30 28.22
C LYS A 285 -15.24 16.90 29.63
N GLY A 286 -15.32 15.62 29.98
CA GLY A 286 -14.95 15.09 31.30
C GLY A 286 -13.46 15.00 31.60
N LYS A 287 -12.59 15.47 30.71
CA LYS A 287 -11.12 15.54 30.87
C LYS A 287 -10.37 14.21 31.14
N GLN A 288 -11.00 13.06 31.02
CA GLN A 288 -10.38 11.75 31.25
C GLN A 288 -10.39 10.85 30.00
N THR A 289 -10.15 11.42 28.82
CA THR A 289 -10.22 10.64 27.60
C THR A 289 -8.82 10.22 27.13
N THR A 290 -8.59 8.93 27.03
CA THR A 290 -7.45 8.43 26.27
C THR A 290 -7.76 8.56 24.77
N THR A 291 -6.72 8.70 23.96
CA THR A 291 -6.84 8.73 22.49
C THR A 291 -7.60 7.50 21.98
N VAL A 292 -7.43 6.36 22.62
CA VAL A 292 -8.08 5.09 22.27
C VAL A 292 -9.61 5.23 22.39
N ASN A 293 -10.11 5.80 23.48
CA ASN A 293 -11.56 5.98 23.69
C ASN A 293 -12.16 6.90 22.64
N ALA A 294 -11.49 8.00 22.30
CA ALA A 294 -11.96 8.93 21.27
C ALA A 294 -12.06 8.26 19.89
N LEU A 295 -11.03 7.47 19.51
CA LEU A 295 -11.01 6.74 18.24
C LEU A 295 -12.14 5.68 18.19
N THR A 296 -12.37 4.97 19.29
CA THR A 296 -13.45 3.98 19.40
C THR A 296 -14.81 4.63 19.15
N GLN A 297 -15.06 5.80 19.76
CA GLN A 297 -16.32 6.53 19.57
C GLN A 297 -16.52 6.98 18.12
N LEU A 298 -15.45 7.48 17.47
CA LEU A 298 -15.50 7.85 16.04
C LEU A 298 -15.83 6.64 15.15
N MET A 299 -15.23 5.49 15.45
CA MET A 299 -15.50 4.25 14.71
C MET A 299 -16.97 3.81 14.87
N ARG A 300 -17.51 3.90 16.09
CA ARG A 300 -18.92 3.55 16.36
C ARG A 300 -19.89 4.49 15.63
N LEU A 301 -19.62 5.79 15.66
CA LEU A 301 -20.41 6.76 14.90
C LEU A 301 -20.40 6.43 13.39
N GLN A 302 -19.23 6.05 12.86
CA GLN A 302 -19.09 5.64 11.46
C GLN A 302 -19.86 4.35 11.17
N GLN A 303 -19.79 3.34 12.04
CA GLN A 303 -20.55 2.08 11.91
C GLN A 303 -22.05 2.36 11.84
N ILE A 304 -22.57 3.22 12.72
CA ILE A 304 -24.00 3.60 12.71
C ILE A 304 -24.37 4.19 11.33
N THR A 305 -23.52 5.05 10.76
CA THR A 305 -23.79 5.64 9.44
C THR A 305 -23.71 4.59 8.32
N CYS A 306 -23.00 3.47 8.54
CA CYS A 306 -22.93 2.35 7.59
C CYS A 306 -24.09 1.36 7.75
N GLY A 307 -24.88 1.47 8.81
CA GLY A 307 -26.05 0.62 9.03
C GLY A 307 -25.80 -0.59 9.91
N HIS A 308 -24.83 -0.50 10.79
CA HIS A 308 -24.58 -1.54 11.80
C HIS A 308 -23.94 -0.95 13.04
N PHE A 309 -23.91 -1.71 14.12
CA PHE A 309 -23.25 -1.35 15.37
C PHE A 309 -22.61 -2.60 15.95
N THR A 310 -21.35 -2.50 16.33
CA THR A 310 -20.62 -3.61 16.99
C THR A 310 -20.57 -3.30 18.49
N ALA A 311 -21.17 -4.16 19.27
CA ALA A 311 -21.20 -4.06 20.74
C ALA A 311 -19.84 -4.45 21.35
N ASP A 312 -19.69 -4.23 22.66
CA ASP A 312 -18.43 -4.51 23.38
C ASP A 312 -18.13 -6.03 23.43
N ASP A 313 -19.14 -6.87 23.33
CA ASP A 313 -18.98 -8.33 23.27
C ASP A 313 -18.59 -8.84 21.87
N GLY A 314 -18.44 -7.94 20.90
CA GLY A 314 -18.07 -8.27 19.52
C GLY A 314 -19.25 -8.59 18.61
N SER A 315 -20.49 -8.70 19.16
CA SER A 315 -21.66 -8.95 18.33
C SER A 315 -21.99 -7.73 17.47
N THR A 316 -22.40 -7.96 16.22
CA THR A 316 -22.77 -6.89 15.29
C THR A 316 -24.27 -6.93 15.03
N GLN A 317 -24.93 -5.82 15.29
CA GLN A 317 -26.37 -5.65 15.11
C GLN A 317 -26.66 -4.80 13.87
N PRO A 318 -27.58 -5.23 13.01
CA PRO A 318 -27.98 -4.40 11.86
C PRO A 318 -28.83 -3.21 12.31
N ILE A 319 -28.71 -2.12 11.58
CA ILE A 319 -29.52 -0.92 11.72
C ILE A 319 -30.10 -0.61 10.34
N SER A 320 -31.42 -0.37 10.28
CA SER A 320 -32.08 0.04 9.03
C SER A 320 -31.33 1.24 8.44
N ASN A 321 -30.97 1.14 7.16
CA ASN A 321 -30.18 2.19 6.52
C ASN A 321 -30.49 2.30 5.02
N ASN A 322 -30.21 3.48 4.46
CA ASN A 322 -30.45 3.78 3.06
C ASN A 322 -29.19 3.56 2.19
N ARG A 323 -28.07 3.16 2.80
CA ARG A 323 -26.77 3.08 2.09
C ARG A 323 -26.75 1.97 1.06
N ILE A 324 -27.27 0.80 1.41
CA ILE A 324 -27.32 -0.33 0.48
C ILE A 324 -28.26 -0.01 -0.71
N THR A 325 -29.39 0.65 -0.41
CA THR A 325 -30.34 1.09 -1.46
C THR A 325 -29.66 2.06 -2.43
N GLU A 326 -28.93 3.05 -1.89
CA GLU A 326 -28.21 4.02 -2.73
C GLU A 326 -27.08 3.35 -3.54
N LEU A 327 -26.38 2.38 -2.94
CA LEU A 327 -25.42 1.57 -3.69
C LEU A 327 -26.09 0.92 -4.90
N MET A 328 -27.23 0.26 -4.68
CA MET A 328 -27.94 -0.45 -5.76
C MET A 328 -28.41 0.52 -6.85
N ASN A 329 -28.84 1.73 -6.48
CA ASN A 329 -29.21 2.78 -7.44
C ASN A 329 -28.00 3.15 -8.31
N VAL A 330 -26.82 3.37 -7.69
CA VAL A 330 -25.60 3.71 -8.41
C VAL A 330 -25.17 2.55 -9.33
N LEU A 331 -25.30 1.31 -8.89
CA LEU A 331 -24.96 0.14 -9.71
C LEU A 331 -25.89 -0.01 -10.93
N GLU A 332 -27.17 0.36 -10.78
CA GLU A 332 -28.16 0.37 -11.87
C GLU A 332 -27.83 1.48 -12.90
N GLU A 333 -27.41 2.66 -12.41
CA GLU A 333 -27.00 3.78 -13.25
C GLU A 333 -25.67 3.55 -13.99
N THR A 334 -24.88 2.55 -13.54
CA THR A 334 -23.49 2.36 -14.00
C THR A 334 -23.39 1.25 -15.05
N GLU A 335 -22.76 1.54 -16.16
CA GLU A 335 -22.41 0.52 -17.17
C GLU A 335 -20.98 0.00 -16.92
N GLY A 336 -20.78 -1.27 -17.26
CA GLY A 336 -19.46 -1.89 -17.20
C GLY A 336 -19.10 -2.46 -15.83
N LYS A 337 -17.80 -2.55 -15.56
CA LYS A 337 -17.28 -3.15 -14.33
C LYS A 337 -17.09 -2.10 -13.25
N VAL A 338 -17.39 -2.49 -12.00
CA VAL A 338 -17.38 -1.59 -10.85
C VAL A 338 -16.53 -2.19 -9.72
N ILE A 339 -15.68 -1.38 -9.12
CA ILE A 339 -14.98 -1.70 -7.87
C ILE A 339 -15.79 -1.08 -6.73
N ILE A 340 -16.05 -1.85 -5.69
CA ILE A 340 -16.76 -1.38 -4.49
C ILE A 340 -15.81 -1.52 -3.28
N TRP A 341 -15.42 -0.40 -2.72
CA TRP A 341 -14.57 -0.37 -1.53
C TRP A 341 -15.43 -0.15 -0.28
N ALA A 342 -15.33 -1.06 0.70
CA ALA A 342 -16.00 -0.95 1.99
C ALA A 342 -14.99 -1.16 3.12
N HIS A 343 -15.15 -0.40 4.20
CA HIS A 343 -14.19 -0.41 5.31
C HIS A 343 -14.43 -1.58 6.29
N TYR A 344 -15.68 -1.99 6.44
CA TYR A 344 -16.07 -3.02 7.42
C TYR A 344 -16.43 -4.33 6.73
N GLN A 345 -16.06 -5.46 7.37
CA GLN A 345 -16.39 -6.81 6.87
C GLN A 345 -17.91 -7.03 6.78
N TYR A 346 -18.64 -6.48 7.75
CA TYR A 346 -20.11 -6.54 7.76
C TYR A 346 -20.69 -5.93 6.47
N ASP A 347 -20.18 -4.75 6.08
CA ASP A 347 -20.61 -4.07 4.84
C ASP A 347 -20.33 -4.95 3.61
N ILE A 348 -19.16 -5.58 3.53
CA ILE A 348 -18.78 -6.44 2.40
C ILE A 348 -19.77 -7.60 2.26
N THR A 349 -20.06 -8.27 3.37
CA THR A 349 -21.00 -9.40 3.39
C THR A 349 -22.41 -8.95 2.93
N ALA A 350 -22.88 -7.81 3.43
CA ALA A 350 -24.18 -7.25 3.04
C ALA A 350 -24.22 -6.88 1.54
N ILE A 351 -23.15 -6.28 1.03
CA ILE A 351 -23.03 -5.92 -0.39
C ILE A 351 -23.06 -7.18 -1.27
N ILE A 352 -22.28 -8.20 -0.94
CA ILE A 352 -22.24 -9.46 -1.69
C ILE A 352 -23.66 -10.04 -1.77
N LYS A 353 -24.34 -10.12 -0.62
CA LYS A 353 -25.70 -10.67 -0.52
C LYS A 353 -26.69 -9.93 -1.43
N GLU A 354 -26.72 -8.60 -1.36
CA GLU A 354 -27.71 -7.81 -2.13
C GLU A 354 -27.36 -7.76 -3.63
N VAL A 355 -26.09 -7.63 -3.98
CA VAL A 355 -25.66 -7.66 -5.38
C VAL A 355 -25.92 -9.03 -6.01
N SER A 356 -25.61 -10.12 -5.30
CA SER A 356 -25.87 -11.49 -5.79
C SER A 356 -27.36 -11.75 -5.99
N LYS A 357 -28.22 -11.21 -5.14
CA LYS A 357 -29.67 -11.34 -5.23
C LYS A 357 -30.22 -10.69 -6.51
N VAL A 358 -29.68 -9.53 -6.91
CA VAL A 358 -30.18 -8.77 -8.06
C VAL A 358 -29.49 -9.17 -9.36
N TYR A 359 -28.18 -9.38 -9.35
CA TYR A 359 -27.36 -9.59 -10.55
C TYR A 359 -26.84 -11.03 -10.70
N GLY A 360 -27.12 -11.89 -9.72
CA GLY A 360 -26.63 -13.28 -9.70
C GLY A 360 -25.27 -13.42 -9.02
N SER A 361 -25.02 -14.60 -8.44
CA SER A 361 -23.79 -14.87 -7.67
C SER A 361 -22.50 -14.79 -8.51
N ASP A 362 -22.60 -15.07 -9.83
CA ASP A 362 -21.43 -14.98 -10.73
C ASP A 362 -21.03 -13.56 -11.08
N SER A 363 -21.89 -12.57 -10.77
CA SER A 363 -21.66 -11.16 -11.11
C SER A 363 -20.64 -10.47 -10.20
N ILE A 364 -20.36 -11.02 -9.02
CA ILE A 364 -19.54 -10.39 -7.99
C ILE A 364 -18.48 -11.35 -7.45
N VAL A 365 -17.30 -10.82 -7.18
CA VAL A 365 -16.22 -11.50 -6.46
C VAL A 365 -15.72 -10.61 -5.32
N ASP A 366 -15.07 -11.22 -4.35
CA ASP A 366 -14.55 -10.49 -3.21
C ASP A 366 -13.01 -10.44 -3.18
N TYR A 367 -12.48 -9.43 -2.47
CA TYR A 367 -11.03 -9.27 -2.22
C TYR A 367 -10.83 -8.53 -0.89
N TYR A 368 -10.82 -9.28 0.21
CA TYR A 368 -10.63 -8.68 1.55
C TYR A 368 -9.92 -9.66 2.50
N GLY A 369 -9.88 -9.34 3.78
CA GLY A 369 -9.12 -10.12 4.76
C GLY A 369 -9.54 -11.59 4.88
N LEU A 370 -10.84 -11.87 4.75
CA LEU A 370 -11.37 -13.25 4.85
C LEU A 370 -11.33 -14.02 3.53
N THR A 371 -11.10 -13.35 2.39
CA THR A 371 -10.96 -14.07 1.10
C THR A 371 -9.75 -15.01 1.20
N PRO A 372 -9.96 -16.33 0.99
CA PRO A 372 -8.85 -17.29 1.02
C PRO A 372 -7.72 -16.90 0.08
N GLN A 373 -6.49 -17.14 0.50
CA GLN A 373 -5.29 -16.74 -0.26
C GLN A 373 -5.30 -17.31 -1.69
N GLU A 374 -5.75 -18.55 -1.83
CA GLU A 374 -5.84 -19.26 -3.10
C GLU A 374 -6.89 -18.68 -4.05
N GLU A 375 -7.93 -18.04 -3.53
CA GLU A 375 -9.00 -17.43 -4.34
C GLU A 375 -8.68 -16.02 -4.82
N ARG A 376 -7.74 -15.34 -4.17
CA ARG A 376 -7.46 -13.91 -4.43
C ARG A 376 -7.07 -13.64 -5.88
N GLN A 377 -6.14 -14.40 -6.44
CA GLN A 377 -5.70 -14.21 -7.82
C GLN A 377 -6.77 -14.69 -8.84
N PRO A 378 -7.41 -15.84 -8.65
CA PRO A 378 -8.57 -16.21 -9.48
C PRO A 378 -9.68 -15.15 -9.50
N ASN A 379 -10.01 -14.54 -8.35
CA ASN A 379 -11.06 -13.50 -8.27
C ASN A 379 -10.67 -12.26 -9.08
N ILE A 380 -9.41 -11.80 -8.99
CA ILE A 380 -8.91 -10.69 -9.81
C ILE A 380 -9.01 -11.03 -11.30
N LYS A 381 -8.56 -12.23 -11.68
CA LYS A 381 -8.61 -12.70 -13.07
C LYS A 381 -10.06 -12.79 -13.58
N LYS A 382 -10.96 -13.37 -12.78
CA LYS A 382 -12.39 -13.46 -13.10
C LYS A 382 -12.96 -12.06 -13.32
N PHE A 383 -12.70 -11.12 -12.40
CA PHE A 383 -13.15 -9.73 -12.54
C PHE A 383 -12.57 -9.07 -13.82
N GLN A 384 -11.28 -9.21 -14.09
CA GLN A 384 -10.65 -8.56 -15.25
C GLN A 384 -11.16 -9.10 -16.60
N SER A 385 -11.36 -10.42 -16.73
CA SER A 385 -11.58 -11.05 -18.04
C SER A 385 -13.00 -11.57 -18.29
N ASN A 386 -13.79 -11.91 -17.25
CA ASN A 386 -15.12 -12.52 -17.45
C ASN A 386 -16.19 -11.41 -17.55
N PRO A 387 -16.90 -11.28 -18.71
CA PRO A 387 -17.95 -10.27 -18.86
C PRO A 387 -19.10 -10.39 -17.86
N LYS A 388 -19.43 -11.60 -17.39
CA LYS A 388 -20.51 -11.83 -16.42
C LYS A 388 -20.14 -11.30 -15.02
N CYS A 389 -18.83 -11.25 -14.69
CA CYS A 389 -18.36 -10.76 -13.41
C CYS A 389 -18.18 -9.22 -13.49
N ARG A 390 -19.25 -8.49 -13.13
CA ARG A 390 -19.28 -7.03 -13.22
C ARG A 390 -18.69 -6.34 -11.99
N PHE A 391 -18.70 -6.98 -10.82
CA PHE A 391 -18.42 -6.34 -9.55
C PHE A 391 -17.28 -7.01 -8.81
N ILE A 392 -16.42 -6.21 -8.18
CA ILE A 392 -15.46 -6.68 -7.17
C ILE A 392 -15.65 -5.84 -5.91
N VAL A 393 -15.79 -6.49 -4.77
CA VAL A 393 -15.93 -5.82 -3.46
C VAL A 393 -14.76 -6.16 -2.55
N GLY A 394 -14.23 -5.18 -1.84
CA GLY A 394 -13.12 -5.43 -0.92
C GLY A 394 -12.84 -4.27 0.02
N THR A 395 -11.76 -4.42 0.80
CA THR A 395 -11.29 -3.32 1.66
C THR A 395 -10.17 -2.54 0.95
N PRO A 396 -10.14 -1.20 1.08
CA PRO A 396 -9.01 -0.42 0.52
C PRO A 396 -7.65 -0.88 1.04
N SER A 397 -7.57 -1.36 2.27
CA SER A 397 -6.32 -1.84 2.89
C SER A 397 -5.81 -3.13 2.26
N THR A 398 -6.68 -4.06 1.88
CA THR A 398 -6.27 -5.31 1.21
C THR A 398 -6.08 -5.10 -0.29
N GLY A 399 -6.99 -4.38 -0.92
CA GLY A 399 -6.95 -4.07 -2.36
C GLY A 399 -5.95 -2.97 -2.71
N GLY A 400 -5.49 -2.19 -1.73
CA GLY A 400 -4.56 -1.08 -1.93
C GLY A 400 -3.14 -1.48 -2.33
N TYR A 401 -2.80 -2.78 -2.31
CA TYR A 401 -1.45 -3.22 -2.62
C TYR A 401 -1.40 -4.11 -3.86
N GLY A 402 -0.72 -3.65 -4.90
CA GLY A 402 -0.19 -4.45 -6.00
C GLY A 402 -1.18 -5.04 -7.02
N ILE A 403 -2.49 -4.89 -6.85
CA ILE A 403 -3.46 -5.47 -7.80
C ILE A 403 -3.79 -4.46 -8.93
N THR A 404 -4.16 -4.99 -10.09
CA THR A 404 -4.56 -4.19 -11.25
C THR A 404 -6.02 -4.48 -11.56
N LEU A 405 -6.86 -3.43 -11.60
CA LEU A 405 -8.30 -3.54 -11.82
C LEU A 405 -8.76 -2.58 -12.94
N THR A 406 -7.97 -2.46 -14.01
CA THR A 406 -8.19 -1.52 -15.12
C THR A 406 -9.40 -1.86 -16.00
N ALA A 407 -10.00 -3.04 -15.81
CA ALA A 407 -11.28 -3.37 -16.46
C ALA A 407 -12.43 -2.49 -15.94
N ALA A 408 -12.28 -1.94 -14.72
CA ALA A 408 -13.28 -1.04 -14.14
C ALA A 408 -13.03 0.42 -14.55
N ASN A 409 -14.11 1.12 -14.82
CA ASN A 409 -14.10 2.57 -14.98
C ASN A 409 -14.98 3.29 -13.94
N THR A 410 -15.52 2.55 -12.98
CA THR A 410 -16.27 3.11 -11.85
C THR A 410 -15.75 2.49 -10.55
N VAL A 411 -15.52 3.33 -9.56
CA VAL A 411 -15.07 2.93 -8.21
C VAL A 411 -16.04 3.56 -7.21
N ILE A 412 -16.70 2.75 -6.42
CA ILE A 412 -17.65 3.22 -5.40
C ILE A 412 -17.00 3.03 -4.02
N TYR A 413 -16.95 4.09 -3.24
CA TYR A 413 -16.58 4.05 -1.84
C TYR A 413 -17.86 3.98 -1.00
N TYR A 414 -18.24 2.74 -0.66
CA TYR A 414 -19.39 2.47 0.21
C TYR A 414 -19.14 3.05 1.60
N SER A 415 -17.93 2.84 2.12
CA SER A 415 -17.48 3.47 3.38
C SER A 415 -15.99 3.79 3.28
N ASN A 416 -15.58 4.90 3.88
CA ASN A 416 -14.20 5.39 3.87
C ASN A 416 -13.51 5.19 5.22
N GLY A 417 -12.23 4.90 5.22
CA GLY A 417 -11.39 4.98 6.41
C GLY A 417 -10.76 6.38 6.53
N TYR A 418 -10.00 6.59 7.61
CA TYR A 418 -9.31 7.86 7.87
C TYR A 418 -7.88 7.89 7.33
N ASP A 419 -7.49 6.90 6.51
CA ASP A 419 -6.14 6.75 5.97
C ASP A 419 -6.10 7.21 4.51
N LEU A 420 -5.64 8.43 4.28
CA LEU A 420 -5.55 9.04 2.94
C LEU A 420 -4.64 8.20 2.02
N GLU A 421 -3.54 7.66 2.54
CA GLU A 421 -2.62 6.85 1.73
C GLU A 421 -3.35 5.64 1.14
N LYS A 422 -4.12 4.92 1.95
CA LYS A 422 -4.90 3.76 1.49
C LYS A 422 -5.98 4.17 0.49
N ARG A 423 -6.60 5.34 0.70
CA ARG A 423 -7.59 5.89 -0.25
C ARG A 423 -6.93 6.11 -1.62
N LEU A 424 -5.81 6.84 -1.68
CA LEU A 424 -5.10 7.12 -2.92
C LEU A 424 -4.60 5.83 -3.59
N GLN A 425 -4.06 4.90 -2.80
CA GLN A 425 -3.63 3.59 -3.31
C GLN A 425 -4.79 2.80 -3.94
N SER A 426 -5.97 2.84 -3.34
CA SER A 426 -7.15 2.12 -3.87
C SER A 426 -7.71 2.76 -5.14
N GLU A 427 -7.62 4.10 -5.27
CA GLU A 427 -7.97 4.80 -6.52
C GLU A 427 -7.07 4.33 -7.67
N ASP A 428 -5.79 4.15 -7.40
CA ASP A 428 -4.79 3.76 -8.38
C ASP A 428 -4.90 2.29 -8.83
N ARG A 429 -5.86 1.53 -8.31
CA ARG A 429 -6.14 0.17 -8.83
C ARG A 429 -6.83 0.23 -10.19
N ALA A 430 -7.72 1.20 -10.40
CA ALA A 430 -8.41 1.44 -11.66
C ALA A 430 -7.65 2.44 -12.56
N HIS A 431 -7.09 3.50 -11.97
CA HIS A 431 -6.45 4.62 -12.71
C HIS A 431 -4.93 4.42 -12.78
N ARG A 432 -4.51 3.61 -13.75
CA ARG A 432 -3.09 3.27 -13.95
C ARG A 432 -2.84 2.87 -15.42
N ILE A 433 -1.58 2.62 -15.77
CA ILE A 433 -1.18 2.15 -17.10
C ILE A 433 -2.10 1.00 -17.55
N GLY A 434 -2.70 1.17 -18.72
CA GLY A 434 -3.68 0.24 -19.29
C GLY A 434 -5.12 0.69 -19.19
N GLN A 435 -5.42 1.76 -18.44
CA GLN A 435 -6.75 2.36 -18.38
C GLN A 435 -6.97 3.23 -19.61
N LYS A 436 -8.08 2.99 -20.30
CA LYS A 436 -8.44 3.70 -21.55
C LYS A 436 -9.67 4.61 -21.40
N LYS A 437 -10.35 4.54 -20.26
CA LYS A 437 -11.59 5.31 -20.00
C LYS A 437 -11.41 6.17 -18.77
N SER A 438 -12.09 7.31 -18.73
CA SER A 438 -12.18 8.12 -17.51
C SER A 438 -12.70 7.27 -16.37
N VAL A 439 -12.12 7.44 -15.18
CA VAL A 439 -12.50 6.67 -14.00
C VAL A 439 -13.36 7.54 -13.08
N THR A 440 -14.58 7.11 -12.85
CA THR A 440 -15.53 7.79 -11.96
C THR A 440 -15.41 7.22 -10.54
N TYR A 441 -15.14 8.07 -9.59
CA TYR A 441 -15.07 7.76 -8.15
C TYR A 441 -16.34 8.30 -7.49
N VAL A 442 -17.17 7.40 -6.95
CA VAL A 442 -18.44 7.74 -6.29
C VAL A 442 -18.28 7.53 -4.78
N ASP A 443 -18.34 8.61 -3.99
CA ASP A 443 -18.31 8.54 -2.52
C ASP A 443 -19.75 8.54 -1.97
N LEU A 444 -20.12 7.51 -1.27
CA LEU A 444 -21.39 7.47 -0.53
C LEU A 444 -21.19 8.11 0.85
N UNK A 445 -21.65 9.44 0.95
CA UNK A 445 -21.41 10.17 2.11
C UNK A 445 -22.64 10.30 2.90
N UNK A 446 -22.65 10.34 4.17
CA UNK A 446 -23.75 10.58 4.96
C UNK A 446 -23.89 12.06 5.08
N UNK A 447 -24.80 12.53 4.97
CA UNK A 447 -25.15 13.81 5.13
C UNK A 447 -25.38 14.09 6.50
N UNK A 448 -24.61 14.32 7.01
CA UNK A 448 -24.71 14.62 8.14
C UNK A 448 -25.39 15.71 8.18
N PRO A 449 -26.19 16.06 9.23
CA PRO A 449 -27.14 17.21 9.32
C PRO A 449 -26.45 18.57 9.37
N TRP A 450 -25.20 18.60 9.81
CA TRP A 450 -24.41 19.85 9.90
C TRP A 450 -23.80 20.29 8.57
N MET A 451 -23.83 19.44 7.54
CA MET A 451 -23.32 19.78 6.20
C MET A 451 -24.28 20.64 5.36
N LYS A 452 -25.46 20.92 5.90
CA LYS A 452 -26.48 21.75 5.19
C LYS A 452 -26.25 23.27 5.36
N LYS A 453 -25.14 23.69 5.97
CA LYS A 453 -24.87 25.13 6.20
C LYS A 453 -23.54 25.55 5.54
N SER A 454 -23.46 25.49 4.21
CA SER A 454 -22.43 26.23 3.46
C SER A 454 -22.91 26.48 2.04
#